data_f4b54f6bb588732e7d2ddac9b786ca55
#
_entry.id   f4b54f6bb588732e7d2ddac9b786ca55
#
_cell.length_a   1.000
_cell.length_b   1.000
_cell.length_c   1.000
_cell.angle_alpha   90.00
_cell.angle_beta   90.00
_cell.angle_gamma   90.00
#
_symmetry.space_group_name_H-M   'P 1'
#
loop_
_entity.id
_entity.type
_entity.pdbx_description
1 polymer ?
#
loop_
_entity_poly.entity_id
_entity_poly.type
_entity_poly.pdbx_seq_one_letter_code
_entity_poly.pdbx_strand_id
1 'polypeptide(L)'
;MEQFGNFYITTPIYYVNDKPHIGHAYTSLLCDVVARFMRLAGKNVKFTTGTDEHGQKIEKAAKARGMQPKEFTDEVSVSFRELAKSMNFQYDDFIRTTEERHEKAVIALWNRLEERGQIYLDSYSGWYSVRDEAFYQESELIDGKAPTGAEVQWIKEESYFFRLSNWQNKLLELYENQPNFIFPESRKNEVVSFVRSGLTDLSISRTSFNWGIKVPGNDKHVIYVWIDALTNYLTSVGFPGTEGEEYKRFWANDSSSNVHVIGKDILRFHAVYWPAILLAADLPLPKQIAVHGWWLSEGEKISKSLGNVIDPIGLAQEFGVDQLRYFLLREASFGQDGNFSKKNMISRINSELANNIGNLVQRTISFLHKQCSGIVPTVDQSLLKGEESLPNCKAILDKAMDHLSKYEFNQIILLIINISSEANAYIDKSAPWMLSKTDRERMNLVIYKLLEYIRVIGILLQPIVPKSAEMILDQLQIPKEQRDLKSLCNACISLGITLPKPTPVFLRVETKEEK
;
A
#
# COMPACT_ATOMS: atom_id res chain seq x y z
N MET A 1 -25.75 -14.94 9.02
CA MET A 1 -24.35 -14.66 8.59
C MET A 1 -24.31 -13.16 8.31
N GLU A 2 -23.63 -12.40 9.18
CA GLU A 2 -23.34 -11.00 8.88
C GLU A 2 -22.51 -11.00 7.60
N GLN A 3 -22.99 -10.33 6.58
CA GLN A 3 -22.32 -10.23 5.30
C GLN A 3 -21.08 -9.37 5.50
N PHE A 4 -19.90 -9.99 5.67
CA PHE A 4 -18.63 -9.29 5.74
C PHE A 4 -18.49 -8.43 4.48
N GLY A 5 -18.33 -7.11 4.63
CA GLY A 5 -18.23 -6.19 3.50
C GLY A 5 -17.05 -6.54 2.59
N ASN A 6 -17.18 -6.24 1.29
CA ASN A 6 -16.10 -6.45 0.33
C ASN A 6 -15.16 -5.23 0.32
N PHE A 7 -13.87 -5.50 0.08
CA PHE A 7 -12.85 -4.47 0.02
C PHE A 7 -11.88 -4.75 -1.13
N TYR A 8 -11.78 -3.81 -2.06
CA TYR A 8 -10.87 -3.87 -3.19
C TYR A 8 -9.82 -2.77 -3.07
N ILE A 9 -8.54 -3.13 -3.08
CA ILE A 9 -7.43 -2.19 -2.99
C ILE A 9 -6.42 -2.47 -4.09
N THR A 10 -5.89 -1.41 -4.69
CA THR A 10 -4.95 -1.52 -5.79
C THR A 10 -3.76 -0.60 -5.62
N THR A 11 -2.58 -1.03 -6.06
CA THR A 11 -1.52 -0.13 -6.47
C THR A 11 -1.82 0.40 -7.88
N PRO A 12 -1.11 1.43 -8.40
CA PRO A 12 -0.96 1.57 -9.84
C PRO A 12 -0.15 0.37 -10.35
N ILE A 13 -0.32 0.02 -11.62
CA ILE A 13 0.60 -0.90 -12.27
C ILE A 13 1.92 -0.19 -12.58
N TYR A 14 3.04 -0.90 -12.42
CA TYR A 14 4.36 -0.31 -12.46
C TYR A 14 4.98 -0.37 -13.84
N TYR A 15 5.52 0.75 -14.29
CA TYR A 15 6.16 0.86 -15.60
C TYR A 15 7.50 0.10 -15.63
N VAL A 16 7.63 -0.91 -16.53
CA VAL A 16 8.75 -1.86 -16.56
C VAL A 16 9.96 -1.36 -17.36
N ASN A 17 10.30 -0.10 -17.24
CA ASN A 17 11.49 0.46 -17.89
C ASN A 17 12.79 0.16 -17.13
N ASP A 18 12.71 -0.31 -15.88
CA ASP A 18 13.84 -0.71 -15.04
C ASP A 18 13.40 -1.53 -13.81
N LYS A 19 14.39 -1.95 -12.99
CA LYS A 19 14.17 -2.64 -11.72
C LYS A 19 13.36 -1.81 -10.72
N PRO A 20 12.58 -2.47 -9.85
CA PRO A 20 11.82 -1.77 -8.82
C PRO A 20 12.73 -1.08 -7.79
N HIS A 21 12.27 0.04 -7.25
CA HIS A 21 12.93 0.84 -6.21
C HIS A 21 12.01 1.04 -4.99
N ILE A 22 12.52 1.71 -3.97
CA ILE A 22 11.84 1.93 -2.68
C ILE A 22 10.42 2.54 -2.84
N GLY A 23 10.19 3.39 -3.84
CA GLY A 23 8.87 3.97 -4.10
C GLY A 23 7.83 2.92 -4.48
N HIS A 24 8.19 1.95 -5.34
CA HIS A 24 7.32 0.82 -5.69
C HIS A 24 7.05 -0.08 -4.47
N ALA A 25 8.11 -0.36 -3.68
CA ALA A 25 7.98 -1.12 -2.44
C ALA A 25 7.04 -0.42 -1.44
N TYR A 26 7.13 0.90 -1.32
CA TYR A 26 6.30 1.67 -0.39
C TYR A 26 4.81 1.64 -0.78
N THR A 27 4.48 1.92 -2.05
CA THR A 27 3.09 1.86 -2.53
C THR A 27 2.48 0.47 -2.31
N SER A 28 3.23 -0.59 -2.67
CA SER A 28 2.78 -1.97 -2.47
C SER A 28 2.64 -2.31 -0.98
N LEU A 29 3.54 -1.81 -0.13
CA LEU A 29 3.48 -1.99 1.32
C LEU A 29 2.22 -1.36 1.93
N LEU A 30 1.87 -0.13 1.52
CA LEU A 30 0.66 0.54 1.99
C LEU A 30 -0.59 -0.28 1.67
N CYS A 31 -0.70 -0.78 0.44
CA CYS A 31 -1.81 -1.65 0.02
C CYS A 31 -1.84 -2.97 0.80
N ASP A 32 -0.68 -3.63 0.96
CA ASP A 32 -0.59 -4.90 1.68
C ASP A 32 -0.99 -4.77 3.15
N VAL A 33 -0.57 -3.69 3.81
CA VAL A 33 -0.93 -3.44 5.22
C VAL A 33 -2.42 -3.21 5.38
N VAL A 34 -3.03 -2.38 4.53
CA VAL A 34 -4.48 -2.16 4.55
C VAL A 34 -5.23 -3.45 4.25
N ALA A 35 -4.82 -4.21 3.22
CA ALA A 35 -5.43 -5.49 2.86
C ALA A 35 -5.38 -6.48 4.03
N ARG A 36 -4.24 -6.59 4.73
CA ARG A 36 -4.10 -7.45 5.93
C ARG A 36 -4.98 -7.00 7.07
N PHE A 37 -5.06 -5.70 7.38
CA PHE A 37 -5.98 -5.18 8.40
C PHE A 37 -7.43 -5.50 8.06
N MET A 38 -7.83 -5.32 6.80
CA MET A 38 -9.21 -5.61 6.37
C MET A 38 -9.53 -7.11 6.43
N ARG A 39 -8.56 -7.99 6.09
CA ARG A 39 -8.71 -9.45 6.27
C ARG A 39 -8.83 -9.83 7.74
N LEU A 40 -8.02 -9.25 8.63
CA LEU A 40 -8.12 -9.45 10.08
C LEU A 40 -9.44 -8.91 10.66
N ALA A 41 -10.03 -7.89 10.04
CA ALA A 41 -11.38 -7.39 10.35
C ALA A 41 -12.51 -8.28 9.79
N GLY A 42 -12.17 -9.39 9.11
CA GLY A 42 -13.13 -10.33 8.56
C GLY A 42 -13.73 -9.92 7.21
N LYS A 43 -13.18 -8.91 6.52
CA LYS A 43 -13.65 -8.53 5.18
C LYS A 43 -13.16 -9.49 4.11
N ASN A 44 -13.95 -9.63 3.05
CA ASN A 44 -13.52 -10.27 1.82
C ASN A 44 -12.70 -9.25 1.01
N VAL A 45 -11.40 -9.52 0.87
CA VAL A 45 -10.44 -8.55 0.33
C VAL A 45 -9.87 -9.04 -0.99
N LYS A 46 -9.81 -8.15 -1.98
CA LYS A 46 -9.04 -8.30 -3.21
C LYS A 46 -7.97 -7.22 -3.27
N PHE A 47 -6.71 -7.62 -3.35
CA PHE A 47 -5.56 -6.74 -3.54
C PHE A 47 -4.93 -7.01 -4.91
N THR A 48 -4.89 -5.99 -5.76
CA THR A 48 -4.34 -6.07 -7.12
C THR A 48 -3.16 -5.14 -7.29
N THR A 49 -2.15 -5.65 -7.97
CA THR A 49 -0.98 -4.92 -8.46
C THR A 49 -0.64 -5.39 -9.87
N GLY A 50 0.44 -4.89 -10.48
CA GLY A 50 0.82 -5.35 -11.81
C GLY A 50 1.91 -4.52 -12.46
N THR A 51 2.10 -4.76 -13.76
CA THR A 51 3.09 -4.08 -14.60
C THR A 51 2.45 -3.46 -15.82
N ASP A 52 2.84 -2.20 -16.09
CA ASP A 52 2.55 -1.45 -17.30
C ASP A 52 3.68 -1.69 -18.31
N GLU A 53 3.36 -2.37 -19.42
CA GLU A 53 4.33 -2.98 -20.32
C GLU A 53 4.34 -2.39 -21.73
N HIS A 54 3.48 -1.40 -22.01
CA HIS A 54 3.36 -0.79 -23.32
C HIS A 54 4.01 0.61 -23.37
N GLY A 55 4.10 1.17 -24.57
CA GLY A 55 4.55 2.53 -24.81
C GLY A 55 5.96 2.69 -25.38
N GLN A 56 6.26 3.90 -25.80
CA GLN A 56 7.48 4.24 -26.55
C GLN A 56 8.77 3.99 -25.74
N LYS A 57 8.74 4.20 -24.43
CA LYS A 57 9.92 3.99 -23.57
C LYS A 57 10.32 2.52 -23.51
N ILE A 58 9.33 1.63 -23.42
CA ILE A 58 9.56 0.18 -23.42
C ILE A 58 10.14 -0.25 -24.76
N GLU A 59 9.56 0.21 -25.88
CA GLU A 59 10.08 -0.08 -27.21
C GLU A 59 11.55 0.38 -27.36
N LYS A 60 11.87 1.59 -26.89
CA LYS A 60 13.24 2.11 -26.89
C LYS A 60 14.18 1.32 -25.97
N ALA A 61 13.72 0.96 -24.76
CA ALA A 61 14.52 0.20 -23.81
C ALA A 61 14.83 -1.22 -24.31
N ALA A 62 13.84 -1.90 -24.89
CA ALA A 62 14.00 -3.20 -25.52
C ALA A 62 15.01 -3.14 -26.70
N LYS A 63 14.84 -2.15 -27.58
CA LYS A 63 15.75 -1.94 -28.70
C LYS A 63 17.20 -1.69 -28.26
N ALA A 64 17.39 -0.91 -27.19
CA ALA A 64 18.72 -0.65 -26.61
C ALA A 64 19.41 -1.91 -26.09
N ARG A 65 18.62 -2.95 -25.71
CA ARG A 65 19.13 -4.28 -25.30
C ARG A 65 19.15 -5.31 -26.44
N GLY A 66 18.75 -4.95 -27.66
CA GLY A 66 18.64 -5.86 -28.77
C GLY A 66 17.53 -6.91 -28.64
N MET A 67 16.52 -6.62 -27.83
CA MET A 67 15.40 -7.53 -27.53
C MET A 67 14.10 -7.08 -28.19
N GLN A 68 13.17 -8.04 -28.39
CA GLN A 68 11.79 -7.68 -28.71
C GLN A 68 11.10 -7.09 -27.46
N PRO A 69 10.17 -6.11 -27.62
CA PRO A 69 9.50 -5.50 -26.48
C PRO A 69 8.82 -6.49 -25.54
N LYS A 70 8.17 -7.53 -26.08
CA LYS A 70 7.50 -8.57 -25.27
C LYS A 70 8.50 -9.36 -24.42
N GLU A 71 9.63 -9.77 -25.01
CA GLU A 71 10.69 -10.50 -24.32
C GLU A 71 11.30 -9.64 -23.19
N PHE A 72 11.56 -8.36 -23.50
CA PHE A 72 12.05 -7.40 -22.50
C PHE A 72 11.10 -7.25 -21.32
N THR A 73 9.78 -7.09 -21.59
CA THR A 73 8.79 -6.94 -20.51
C THR A 73 8.59 -8.22 -19.72
N ASP A 74 8.70 -9.39 -20.36
CA ASP A 74 8.67 -10.69 -19.66
C ASP A 74 9.82 -10.82 -18.65
N GLU A 75 11.04 -10.38 -19.03
CA GLU A 75 12.20 -10.38 -18.13
C GLU A 75 12.02 -9.39 -16.97
N VAL A 76 11.68 -8.13 -17.27
CA VAL A 76 11.63 -7.08 -16.24
C VAL A 76 10.46 -7.29 -15.29
N SER A 77 9.30 -7.77 -15.75
CA SER A 77 8.13 -8.03 -14.89
C SER A 77 8.41 -9.05 -13.79
N VAL A 78 9.34 -9.99 -14.01
CA VAL A 78 9.78 -10.94 -12.98
C VAL A 78 10.33 -10.20 -11.75
N SER A 79 11.10 -9.11 -11.96
CA SER A 79 11.70 -8.36 -10.84
C SER A 79 10.66 -7.72 -9.91
N PHE A 80 9.48 -7.34 -10.42
CA PHE A 80 8.38 -6.82 -9.62
C PHE A 80 7.68 -7.93 -8.81
N ARG A 81 7.58 -9.15 -9.35
CA ARG A 81 7.11 -10.32 -8.61
C ARG A 81 8.11 -10.73 -7.52
N GLU A 82 9.41 -10.64 -7.82
CA GLU A 82 10.48 -10.86 -6.84
C GLU A 82 10.45 -9.83 -5.71
N LEU A 83 10.20 -8.55 -6.02
CA LEU A 83 9.98 -7.52 -5.00
C LEU A 83 8.81 -7.91 -4.08
N ALA A 84 7.66 -8.29 -4.65
CA ALA A 84 6.49 -8.66 -3.89
C ALA A 84 6.76 -9.87 -2.97
N LYS A 85 7.46 -10.90 -3.48
CA LYS A 85 7.88 -12.06 -2.70
C LYS A 85 8.86 -11.69 -1.60
N SER A 86 9.88 -10.89 -1.92
CA SER A 86 10.93 -10.48 -0.97
C SER A 86 10.38 -9.61 0.16
N MET A 87 9.37 -8.76 -0.12
CA MET A 87 8.71 -7.90 0.85
C MET A 87 7.50 -8.55 1.54
N ASN A 88 7.21 -9.82 1.21
CA ASN A 88 6.06 -10.57 1.75
C ASN A 88 4.71 -9.88 1.49
N PHE A 89 4.51 -9.34 0.28
CA PHE A 89 3.22 -8.78 -0.13
C PHE A 89 2.26 -9.90 -0.55
N GLN A 90 1.00 -9.81 -0.11
CA GLN A 90 -0.05 -10.80 -0.38
C GLN A 90 -1.12 -10.24 -1.31
N TYR A 91 -0.74 -10.01 -2.58
CA TYR A 91 -1.69 -9.65 -3.63
C TYR A 91 -2.47 -10.89 -4.11
N ASP A 92 -3.69 -10.64 -4.58
CA ASP A 92 -4.58 -11.69 -5.11
C ASP A 92 -4.51 -11.76 -6.64
N ASP A 93 -4.19 -10.63 -7.31
CA ASP A 93 -4.03 -10.60 -8.76
C ASP A 93 -2.85 -9.71 -9.16
N PHE A 94 -2.15 -10.13 -10.22
CA PHE A 94 -1.02 -9.41 -10.81
C PHE A 94 -1.28 -9.22 -12.30
N ILE A 95 -1.74 -8.03 -12.67
CA ILE A 95 -2.08 -7.68 -14.06
C ILE A 95 -0.81 -7.33 -14.84
N ARG A 96 -0.72 -7.89 -16.05
CA ARG A 96 0.23 -7.43 -17.06
C ARG A 96 -0.56 -6.84 -18.24
N THR A 97 -0.21 -5.66 -18.71
CA THR A 97 -0.95 -5.04 -19.84
C THR A 97 -0.80 -5.83 -21.14
N THR A 98 0.19 -6.72 -21.24
CA THR A 98 0.39 -7.64 -22.37
C THR A 98 -0.44 -8.94 -22.26
N GLU A 99 -1.31 -9.09 -21.27
CA GLU A 99 -2.21 -10.24 -21.17
C GLU A 99 -3.45 -10.06 -22.03
N GLU A 100 -3.90 -11.14 -22.68
CA GLU A 100 -5.09 -11.13 -23.55
C GLU A 100 -6.36 -10.63 -22.82
N ARG A 101 -6.53 -10.97 -21.52
CA ARG A 101 -7.66 -10.49 -20.73
C ARG A 101 -7.65 -8.97 -20.57
N HIS A 102 -6.46 -8.38 -20.49
CA HIS A 102 -6.31 -6.93 -20.36
C HIS A 102 -6.56 -6.23 -21.71
N GLU A 103 -5.99 -6.73 -22.78
CA GLU A 103 -6.24 -6.22 -24.13
C GLU A 103 -7.73 -6.21 -24.46
N LYS A 104 -8.47 -7.31 -24.16
CA LYS A 104 -9.93 -7.38 -24.32
C LYS A 104 -10.66 -6.32 -23.51
N ALA A 105 -10.23 -6.07 -22.29
CA ALA A 105 -10.82 -5.05 -21.43
C ALA A 105 -10.62 -3.64 -21.99
N VAL A 106 -9.41 -3.32 -22.44
CA VAL A 106 -9.07 -2.02 -23.05
C VAL A 106 -9.87 -1.78 -24.32
N ILE A 107 -9.93 -2.76 -25.22
CA ILE A 107 -10.72 -2.68 -26.46
C ILE A 107 -12.22 -2.49 -26.14
N ALA A 108 -12.74 -3.19 -25.17
CA ALA A 108 -14.14 -3.04 -24.76
C ALA A 108 -14.43 -1.65 -24.17
N LEU A 109 -13.52 -1.09 -23.38
CA LEU A 109 -13.64 0.28 -22.86
C LEU A 109 -13.59 1.31 -23.99
N TRP A 110 -12.64 1.15 -24.93
CA TRP A 110 -12.55 2.01 -26.11
C TRP A 110 -13.83 2.02 -26.93
N ASN A 111 -14.32 0.85 -27.32
CA ASN A 111 -15.56 0.72 -28.12
C ASN A 111 -16.74 1.37 -27.40
N ARG A 112 -16.86 1.17 -26.09
CA ARG A 112 -17.93 1.77 -25.29
C ARG A 112 -17.87 3.30 -25.27
N LEU A 113 -16.67 3.88 -25.21
CA LEU A 113 -16.49 5.35 -25.32
C LEU A 113 -16.80 5.87 -26.73
N GLU A 114 -16.41 5.13 -27.77
CA GLU A 114 -16.67 5.49 -29.16
C GLU A 114 -18.17 5.43 -29.47
N GLU A 115 -18.87 4.34 -29.13
CA GLU A 115 -20.32 4.18 -29.27
C GLU A 115 -21.11 5.31 -28.58
N ARG A 116 -20.58 5.85 -27.50
CA ARG A 116 -21.19 6.97 -26.75
C ARG A 116 -20.76 8.34 -27.28
N GLY A 117 -20.02 8.39 -28.40
CA GLY A 117 -19.56 9.64 -29.02
C GLY A 117 -18.56 10.44 -28.17
N GLN A 118 -17.83 9.76 -27.26
CA GLN A 118 -16.87 10.40 -26.37
C GLN A 118 -15.47 10.48 -26.97
N ILE A 119 -15.24 9.83 -28.11
CA ILE A 119 -13.98 9.80 -28.85
C ILE A 119 -14.20 10.38 -30.25
N TYR A 120 -13.24 11.15 -30.76
CA TYR A 120 -13.21 11.67 -32.12
C TYR A 120 -11.78 11.74 -32.65
N LEU A 121 -11.61 11.68 -33.96
CA LEU A 121 -10.32 11.79 -34.64
C LEU A 121 -10.09 13.24 -35.07
N ASP A 122 -8.90 13.79 -34.77
CA ASP A 122 -8.46 15.11 -35.18
C ASP A 122 -6.94 15.18 -35.29
N SER A 123 -6.39 16.28 -35.81
CA SER A 123 -4.95 16.53 -35.81
C SER A 123 -4.55 17.37 -34.62
N TYR A 124 -3.55 16.91 -33.90
CA TYR A 124 -2.99 17.61 -32.76
C TYR A 124 -1.60 18.16 -33.08
N SER A 125 -1.34 19.36 -32.59
CA SER A 125 0.02 19.91 -32.49
C SER A 125 0.25 20.47 -31.11
N GLY A 126 1.35 20.08 -30.46
CA GLY A 126 1.67 20.50 -29.11
C GLY A 126 3.06 20.07 -28.67
N TRP A 127 3.45 20.54 -27.48
CA TRP A 127 4.70 20.18 -26.84
C TRP A 127 4.60 18.82 -26.17
N TYR A 128 5.30 17.82 -26.69
CA TYR A 128 5.29 16.45 -26.19
C TYR A 128 6.58 16.10 -25.44
N SER A 129 6.45 15.59 -24.24
CA SER A 129 7.55 15.00 -23.48
C SER A 129 7.56 13.48 -23.64
N VAL A 130 8.61 12.94 -24.26
CA VAL A 130 8.80 11.48 -24.36
C VAL A 130 9.03 10.86 -22.98
N ARG A 131 9.68 11.60 -22.06
CA ARG A 131 9.93 11.11 -20.70
C ARG A 131 8.66 10.96 -19.89
N ASP A 132 7.73 11.91 -20.02
CA ASP A 132 6.49 11.92 -19.26
C ASP A 132 5.34 11.25 -20.01
N GLU A 133 5.57 10.94 -21.33
CA GLU A 133 4.57 10.42 -22.27
C GLU A 133 3.28 11.27 -22.29
N ALA A 134 3.45 12.59 -22.18
CA ALA A 134 2.37 13.54 -22.06
C ALA A 134 2.58 14.77 -22.97
N PHE A 135 1.46 15.34 -23.43
CA PHE A 135 1.45 16.63 -24.07
C PHE A 135 1.25 17.73 -23.01
N TYR A 136 1.88 18.88 -23.27
CA TYR A 136 1.78 20.09 -22.48
C TYR A 136 1.38 21.26 -23.35
N GLN A 137 0.57 22.16 -22.81
CA GLN A 137 0.33 23.45 -23.42
C GLN A 137 1.55 24.35 -23.21
N GLU A 138 1.75 25.31 -24.10
CA GLU A 138 2.87 26.25 -23.96
C GLU A 138 2.86 27.02 -22.63
N SER A 139 1.66 27.30 -22.11
CA SER A 139 1.45 27.91 -20.78
C SER A 139 1.84 27.04 -19.59
N GLU A 140 1.99 25.73 -19.79
CA GLU A 140 2.41 24.79 -18.76
C GLU A 140 3.94 24.62 -18.71
N LEU A 141 4.66 25.09 -19.74
CA LEU A 141 6.11 24.95 -19.80
C LEU A 141 6.81 25.90 -18.84
N ILE A 142 7.83 25.39 -18.15
CA ILE A 142 8.72 26.13 -17.26
C ILE A 142 10.11 26.14 -17.92
N ASP A 143 10.60 27.30 -18.30
CA ASP A 143 11.88 27.48 -19.00
C ASP A 143 12.00 26.59 -20.26
N GLY A 144 10.90 26.44 -21.01
CA GLY A 144 10.84 25.63 -22.24
C GLY A 144 10.84 24.11 -22.03
N LYS A 145 10.64 23.66 -20.79
CA LYS A 145 10.56 22.25 -20.40
C LYS A 145 9.20 21.93 -19.77
N ALA A 146 8.85 20.64 -19.73
CA ALA A 146 7.69 20.19 -19.00
C ALA A 146 7.79 20.55 -17.50
N PRO A 147 6.67 20.65 -16.76
CA PRO A 147 6.68 20.92 -15.31
C PRO A 147 7.51 19.93 -14.49
N THR A 148 7.74 18.75 -15.02
CA THR A 148 8.60 17.70 -14.44
C THR A 148 10.10 17.95 -14.68
N GLY A 149 10.47 19.00 -15.46
CA GLY A 149 11.82 19.28 -15.94
C GLY A 149 12.25 18.41 -17.14
N ALA A 150 11.32 17.71 -17.79
CA ALA A 150 11.60 16.92 -18.99
C ALA A 150 11.71 17.81 -20.23
N GLU A 151 12.60 17.42 -21.15
CA GLU A 151 12.66 18.02 -22.49
C GLU A 151 11.34 17.76 -23.25
N VAL A 152 10.90 18.76 -24.01
CA VAL A 152 9.72 18.69 -24.86
C VAL A 152 10.08 18.98 -26.31
N GLN A 153 9.33 18.36 -27.23
CA GLN A 153 9.45 18.61 -28.66
C GLN A 153 8.08 18.94 -29.25
N TRP A 154 8.05 19.85 -30.23
CA TRP A 154 6.80 20.17 -30.93
C TRP A 154 6.46 19.03 -31.91
N ILE A 155 5.29 18.43 -31.71
CA ILE A 155 4.80 17.34 -32.56
C ILE A 155 3.47 17.78 -33.18
N LYS A 156 3.28 17.40 -34.44
CA LYS A 156 2.00 17.46 -35.12
C LYS A 156 1.68 16.07 -35.65
N GLU A 157 0.62 15.45 -35.10
CA GLU A 157 0.17 14.14 -35.54
C GLU A 157 -1.36 14.02 -35.51
N GLU A 158 -1.91 13.09 -36.29
CA GLU A 158 -3.31 12.69 -36.19
C GLU A 158 -3.49 11.89 -34.91
N SER A 159 -4.52 12.17 -34.13
CA SER A 159 -4.80 11.49 -32.88
C SER A 159 -6.29 11.37 -32.63
N TYR A 160 -6.69 10.32 -31.94
CA TYR A 160 -7.99 10.26 -31.31
C TYR A 160 -8.00 11.08 -30.03
N PHE A 161 -9.10 11.79 -29.79
CA PHE A 161 -9.32 12.63 -28.62
C PHE A 161 -10.48 12.12 -27.80
N PHE A 162 -10.31 12.11 -26.49
CA PHE A 162 -11.38 11.94 -25.52
C PHE A 162 -11.93 13.33 -25.15
N ARG A 163 -13.24 13.51 -25.17
CA ARG A 163 -13.94 14.78 -24.86
C ARG A 163 -13.91 15.09 -23.35
N LEU A 164 -12.70 15.21 -22.80
CA LEU A 164 -12.48 15.46 -21.37
C LEU A 164 -13.11 16.76 -20.90
N SER A 165 -13.10 17.82 -21.74
CA SER A 165 -13.68 19.12 -21.43
C SER A 165 -15.16 19.05 -21.06
N ASN A 166 -15.91 18.10 -21.64
CA ASN A 166 -17.33 17.91 -21.33
C ASN A 166 -17.58 17.43 -19.89
N TRP A 167 -16.57 16.86 -19.22
CA TRP A 167 -16.70 16.26 -17.91
C TRP A 167 -16.28 17.16 -16.75
N GLN A 168 -15.77 18.36 -17.02
CA GLN A 168 -15.30 19.32 -16.02
C GLN A 168 -16.29 19.55 -14.88
N ASN A 169 -17.53 19.91 -15.22
CA ASN A 169 -18.56 20.21 -14.22
C ASN A 169 -18.96 18.97 -13.40
N LYS A 170 -19.03 17.81 -14.05
CA LYS A 170 -19.34 16.53 -13.38
C LYS A 170 -18.25 16.10 -12.40
N LEU A 171 -16.98 16.37 -12.74
CA LEU A 171 -15.85 16.12 -11.84
C LEU A 171 -15.89 17.05 -10.62
N LEU A 172 -16.17 18.35 -10.81
CA LEU A 172 -16.30 19.28 -9.69
C LEU A 172 -17.47 18.90 -8.77
N GLU A 173 -18.63 18.51 -9.34
CA GLU A 173 -19.78 17.98 -8.60
C GLU A 173 -19.40 16.72 -7.81
N LEU A 174 -18.63 15.80 -8.40
CA LEU A 174 -18.14 14.60 -7.73
C LEU A 174 -17.32 14.95 -6.49
N TYR A 175 -16.35 15.85 -6.63
CA TYR A 175 -15.45 16.23 -5.52
C TYR A 175 -16.17 17.00 -4.41
N GLU A 176 -17.24 17.71 -4.72
CA GLU A 176 -18.07 18.41 -3.75
C GLU A 176 -18.96 17.42 -2.99
N ASN A 177 -19.64 16.51 -3.71
CA ASN A 177 -20.59 15.56 -3.13
C ASN A 177 -19.90 14.40 -2.41
N GLN A 178 -18.66 14.07 -2.79
CA GLN A 178 -17.85 13.01 -2.19
C GLN A 178 -16.52 13.59 -1.67
N PRO A 179 -16.52 14.25 -0.50
CA PRO A 179 -15.35 14.95 0.02
C PRO A 179 -14.13 14.05 0.25
N ASN A 180 -14.36 12.77 0.47
CA ASN A 180 -13.30 11.76 0.69
C ASN A 180 -12.90 10.99 -0.58
N PHE A 181 -13.42 11.37 -1.76
CA PHE A 181 -13.06 10.72 -3.03
C PHE A 181 -11.56 10.82 -3.31
N ILE A 182 -10.94 11.94 -2.95
CA ILE A 182 -9.48 12.14 -3.02
C ILE A 182 -8.96 12.41 -1.61
N PHE A 183 -8.00 11.61 -1.15
CA PHE A 183 -7.38 11.75 0.15
C PHE A 183 -5.85 11.83 0.02
N PRO A 184 -5.15 12.69 0.78
CA PRO A 184 -5.63 13.68 1.75
C PRO A 184 -6.22 14.94 1.08
N GLU A 185 -6.86 15.78 1.90
CA GLU A 185 -7.55 16.99 1.44
C GLU A 185 -6.64 17.95 0.64
N SER A 186 -5.36 18.04 0.99
CA SER A 186 -4.39 18.84 0.23
C SER A 186 -4.31 18.41 -1.24
N ARG A 187 -4.40 17.12 -1.54
CA ARG A 187 -4.40 16.57 -2.91
C ARG A 187 -5.73 16.82 -3.62
N LYS A 188 -6.85 16.73 -2.88
CA LYS A 188 -8.15 17.15 -3.41
C LYS A 188 -8.13 18.60 -3.86
N ASN A 189 -7.60 19.51 -3.03
CA ASN A 189 -7.52 20.95 -3.34
C ASN A 189 -6.65 21.21 -4.58
N GLU A 190 -5.55 20.49 -4.75
CA GLU A 190 -4.70 20.54 -5.94
C GLU A 190 -5.49 20.15 -7.21
N VAL A 191 -6.23 19.05 -7.15
CA VAL A 191 -7.06 18.55 -8.27
C VAL A 191 -8.21 19.51 -8.58
N VAL A 192 -8.93 20.00 -7.58
CA VAL A 192 -10.04 20.94 -7.76
C VAL A 192 -9.53 22.23 -8.42
N SER A 193 -8.39 22.75 -8.00
CA SER A 193 -7.76 23.93 -8.60
C SER A 193 -7.41 23.69 -10.09
N PHE A 194 -6.82 22.54 -10.38
CA PHE A 194 -6.49 22.15 -11.76
C PHE A 194 -7.75 22.03 -12.63
N VAL A 195 -8.80 21.35 -12.17
CA VAL A 195 -10.02 21.18 -12.95
C VAL A 195 -10.75 22.52 -13.16
N ARG A 196 -10.75 23.42 -12.16
CA ARG A 196 -11.32 24.75 -12.27
C ARG A 196 -10.59 25.67 -13.25
N SER A 197 -9.30 25.43 -13.49
CA SER A 197 -8.53 26.24 -14.47
C SER A 197 -8.94 25.97 -15.93
N GLY A 198 -9.77 24.95 -16.17
CA GLY A 198 -10.29 24.58 -17.49
C GLY A 198 -9.67 23.29 -18.00
N LEU A 199 -10.51 22.31 -18.37
CA LEU A 199 -10.07 21.07 -18.99
C LEU A 199 -10.15 21.18 -20.52
N THR A 200 -9.12 20.67 -21.19
CA THR A 200 -9.08 20.47 -22.64
C THR A 200 -9.21 18.99 -22.99
N ASP A 201 -9.66 18.70 -24.21
CA ASP A 201 -9.79 17.32 -24.67
C ASP A 201 -8.43 16.61 -24.69
N LEU A 202 -8.46 15.33 -24.32
CA LEU A 202 -7.25 14.56 -24.12
C LEU A 202 -6.91 13.74 -25.36
N SER A 203 -5.72 13.88 -25.91
CA SER A 203 -5.20 13.01 -26.97
C SER A 203 -4.93 11.61 -26.42
N ILE A 204 -5.62 10.62 -26.98
CA ILE A 204 -5.69 9.25 -26.45
C ILE A 204 -5.17 8.17 -27.42
N SER A 205 -4.47 8.56 -28.49
CA SER A 205 -3.77 7.63 -29.36
C SER A 205 -2.44 8.19 -29.82
N ARG A 206 -1.58 7.33 -30.37
CA ARG A 206 -0.27 7.68 -30.91
C ARG A 206 -0.03 6.94 -32.21
N THR A 207 0.71 7.59 -33.14
CA THR A 207 1.18 7.00 -34.40
C THR A 207 2.70 6.88 -34.44
N SER A 208 3.40 7.47 -33.48
CA SER A 208 4.87 7.58 -33.45
C SER A 208 5.61 6.30 -33.01
N PHE A 209 4.90 5.29 -32.52
CA PHE A 209 5.43 3.97 -32.14
C PHE A 209 4.37 2.88 -32.31
N ASN A 210 4.81 1.59 -32.25
CA ASN A 210 3.93 0.45 -32.53
C ASN A 210 3.67 -0.47 -31.35
N TRP A 211 4.45 -0.37 -30.28
CA TRP A 211 4.32 -1.24 -29.11
C TRP A 211 3.20 -0.79 -28.17
N GLY A 212 2.06 -1.45 -28.25
CA GLY A 212 0.85 -1.19 -27.48
C GLY A 212 -0.40 -1.76 -28.15
N ILE A 213 -1.55 -1.57 -27.52
CA ILE A 213 -2.85 -2.06 -28.00
C ILE A 213 -3.29 -1.19 -29.19
N LYS A 214 -3.65 -1.81 -30.29
CA LYS A 214 -4.10 -1.09 -31.49
C LYS A 214 -5.51 -0.55 -31.31
N VAL A 215 -5.74 0.64 -31.89
CA VAL A 215 -7.11 1.21 -31.95
C VAL A 215 -8.00 0.33 -32.83
N PRO A 216 -9.15 -0.11 -32.35
CA PRO A 216 -10.09 -0.89 -33.14
C PRO A 216 -10.44 -0.21 -34.48
N GLY A 217 -10.28 -0.94 -35.58
CA GLY A 217 -10.56 -0.41 -36.93
C GLY A 217 -9.51 0.56 -37.51
N ASN A 218 -8.44 0.88 -36.76
CA ASN A 218 -7.35 1.77 -37.25
C ASN A 218 -5.98 1.37 -36.69
N ASP A 219 -5.37 0.38 -37.31
CA ASP A 219 -4.07 -0.19 -36.89
C ASP A 219 -2.89 0.78 -36.96
N LYS A 220 -3.06 1.97 -37.58
CA LYS A 220 -2.05 3.02 -37.58
C LYS A 220 -1.84 3.64 -36.21
N HIS A 221 -2.88 3.58 -35.36
CA HIS A 221 -2.87 4.15 -34.04
C HIS A 221 -2.69 3.09 -32.96
N VAL A 222 -1.93 3.44 -31.93
CA VAL A 222 -1.81 2.71 -30.67
C VAL A 222 -2.60 3.48 -29.61
N ILE A 223 -3.39 2.79 -28.79
CA ILE A 223 -4.11 3.39 -27.67
C ILE A 223 -3.09 4.00 -26.69
N TYR A 224 -3.41 5.18 -26.19
CA TYR A 224 -2.57 5.90 -25.23
C TYR A 224 -2.35 5.08 -23.96
N VAL A 225 -1.09 5.01 -23.53
CA VAL A 225 -0.64 4.17 -22.43
C VAL A 225 -1.43 4.35 -21.14
N TRP A 226 -1.94 5.55 -20.86
CA TRP A 226 -2.72 5.79 -19.65
C TRP A 226 -4.15 5.24 -19.72
N ILE A 227 -4.81 5.19 -20.88
CA ILE A 227 -6.10 4.48 -21.02
C ILE A 227 -5.89 2.98 -20.85
N ASP A 228 -4.85 2.47 -21.50
CA ASP A 228 -4.39 1.11 -21.35
C ASP A 228 -4.14 0.79 -19.87
N ALA A 229 -3.20 1.48 -19.24
CA ALA A 229 -2.81 1.25 -17.87
C ALA A 229 -3.99 1.35 -16.86
N LEU A 230 -4.81 2.41 -16.93
CA LEU A 230 -5.91 2.62 -15.97
C LEU A 230 -6.99 1.54 -16.06
N THR A 231 -7.16 0.91 -17.21
CA THR A 231 -8.12 -0.18 -17.41
C THR A 231 -7.80 -1.43 -16.59
N ASN A 232 -6.55 -1.56 -16.07
CA ASN A 232 -6.15 -2.70 -15.23
C ASN A 232 -7.09 -2.91 -14.04
N TYR A 233 -7.61 -1.84 -13.46
CA TYR A 233 -8.50 -1.87 -12.30
C TYR A 233 -9.83 -2.58 -12.61
N LEU A 234 -10.31 -2.43 -13.82
CA LEU A 234 -11.50 -3.14 -14.32
C LEU A 234 -11.15 -4.57 -14.77
N THR A 235 -9.99 -4.76 -15.40
CA THR A 235 -9.53 -6.07 -15.84
C THR A 235 -9.46 -7.06 -14.68
N SER A 236 -8.93 -6.63 -13.54
CA SER A 236 -8.77 -7.46 -12.34
C SER A 236 -10.09 -7.97 -11.78
N VAL A 237 -11.18 -7.26 -12.02
CA VAL A 237 -12.53 -7.66 -11.57
C VAL A 237 -13.37 -8.29 -12.68
N GLY A 238 -12.75 -8.61 -13.82
CA GLY A 238 -13.37 -9.39 -14.90
C GLY A 238 -14.09 -8.60 -15.98
N PHE A 239 -13.89 -7.26 -16.07
CA PHE A 239 -14.42 -6.47 -17.19
C PHE A 239 -13.85 -7.00 -18.53
N PRO A 240 -14.63 -7.05 -19.62
CA PRO A 240 -15.95 -6.46 -19.82
C PRO A 240 -17.16 -7.26 -19.29
N GLY A 241 -16.94 -8.35 -18.59
CA GLY A 241 -18.01 -9.18 -18.02
C GLY A 241 -18.67 -8.53 -16.78
N THR A 242 -19.44 -7.45 -16.97
CA THR A 242 -20.08 -6.68 -15.89
C THR A 242 -21.10 -7.48 -15.07
N GLU A 243 -21.60 -8.60 -15.61
CA GLU A 243 -22.51 -9.52 -14.92
C GLU A 243 -21.76 -10.54 -14.03
N GLY A 244 -20.43 -10.62 -14.15
CA GLY A 244 -19.59 -11.53 -13.36
C GLY A 244 -19.62 -11.23 -11.87
N GLU A 245 -19.46 -12.27 -11.04
CA GLU A 245 -19.49 -12.14 -9.58
C GLU A 245 -18.38 -11.23 -9.03
N GLU A 246 -17.15 -11.33 -9.57
CA GLU A 246 -16.00 -10.51 -9.16
C GLU A 246 -16.27 -9.01 -9.41
N TYR A 247 -16.81 -8.67 -10.61
CA TYR A 247 -17.15 -7.30 -10.94
C TYR A 247 -18.25 -6.76 -10.02
N LYS A 248 -19.33 -7.51 -9.83
CA LYS A 248 -20.42 -7.12 -8.92
C LYS A 248 -19.94 -6.99 -7.48
N ARG A 249 -19.08 -7.89 -7.03
CA ARG A 249 -18.60 -7.95 -5.64
C ARG A 249 -17.65 -6.80 -5.30
N PHE A 250 -16.67 -6.52 -6.16
CA PHE A 250 -15.56 -5.63 -5.85
C PHE A 250 -15.64 -4.27 -6.55
N TRP A 251 -16.42 -4.12 -7.62
CA TRP A 251 -16.50 -2.88 -8.38
C TRP A 251 -17.89 -2.22 -8.34
N ALA A 252 -18.93 -2.92 -8.73
CA ALA A 252 -20.26 -2.34 -8.93
C ALA A 252 -21.16 -2.30 -7.68
N ASN A 253 -20.74 -2.90 -6.56
CA ASN A 253 -21.54 -2.94 -5.34
C ASN A 253 -21.32 -1.67 -4.50
N ASP A 254 -22.40 -0.95 -4.20
CA ASP A 254 -22.35 0.26 -3.37
C ASP A 254 -21.85 0.02 -1.94
N SER A 255 -22.01 -1.19 -1.41
CA SER A 255 -21.49 -1.61 -0.10
C SER A 255 -20.01 -2.02 -0.13
N SER A 256 -19.40 -2.17 -1.31
CA SER A 256 -17.98 -2.44 -1.44
C SER A 256 -17.17 -1.15 -1.31
N SER A 257 -16.00 -1.25 -0.71
CA SER A 257 -15.00 -0.19 -0.72
C SER A 257 -13.94 -0.54 -1.75
N ASN A 258 -13.75 0.28 -2.77
CA ASN A 258 -12.68 0.15 -3.74
C ASN A 258 -11.78 1.38 -3.70
N VAL A 259 -10.49 1.16 -3.48
CA VAL A 259 -9.50 2.20 -3.21
C VAL A 259 -8.30 2.03 -4.14
N HIS A 260 -7.91 3.11 -4.81
CA HIS A 260 -6.64 3.21 -5.53
C HIS A 260 -5.63 3.96 -4.68
N VAL A 261 -4.52 3.30 -4.30
CA VAL A 261 -3.41 3.92 -3.56
C VAL A 261 -2.33 4.29 -4.56
N ILE A 262 -2.01 5.57 -4.67
CA ILE A 262 -1.12 6.09 -5.73
C ILE A 262 -0.10 7.09 -5.19
N GLY A 263 1.01 7.25 -5.92
CA GLY A 263 1.95 8.36 -5.72
C GLY A 263 1.39 9.69 -6.25
N LYS A 264 1.83 10.80 -5.66
CA LYS A 264 1.39 12.16 -6.05
C LYS A 264 1.70 12.55 -7.50
N ASP A 265 2.68 11.90 -8.11
CA ASP A 265 3.14 12.13 -9.49
C ASP A 265 2.11 11.72 -10.55
N ILE A 266 1.25 10.76 -10.22
CA ILE A 266 0.20 10.25 -11.13
C ILE A 266 -1.22 10.67 -10.69
N LEU A 267 -1.31 11.72 -9.87
CA LEU A 267 -2.57 12.20 -9.30
C LEU A 267 -3.59 12.59 -10.37
N ARG A 268 -3.20 13.37 -11.39
CA ARG A 268 -4.13 13.84 -12.43
C ARG A 268 -4.73 12.69 -13.24
N PHE A 269 -3.95 11.64 -13.52
CA PHE A 269 -4.43 10.48 -14.27
C PHE A 269 -5.53 9.73 -13.51
N HIS A 270 -5.38 9.57 -12.20
CA HIS A 270 -6.30 8.81 -11.36
C HIS A 270 -7.47 9.64 -10.84
N ALA A 271 -7.25 10.92 -10.58
CA ALA A 271 -8.26 11.77 -9.98
C ALA A 271 -9.07 12.60 -10.98
N VAL A 272 -8.57 12.78 -12.23
CA VAL A 272 -9.25 13.53 -13.28
C VAL A 272 -9.60 12.64 -14.47
N TYR A 273 -8.59 12.04 -15.12
CA TYR A 273 -8.81 11.31 -16.36
C TYR A 273 -9.60 10.03 -16.14
N TRP A 274 -9.22 9.22 -15.14
CA TRP A 274 -9.89 7.96 -14.85
C TRP A 274 -11.37 8.13 -14.49
N PRO A 275 -11.77 8.98 -13.54
CA PRO A 275 -13.19 9.17 -13.23
C PRO A 275 -13.95 9.78 -14.42
N ALA A 276 -13.37 10.67 -15.23
CA ALA A 276 -14.01 11.17 -16.43
C ALA A 276 -14.28 10.07 -17.47
N ILE A 277 -13.29 9.18 -17.68
CA ILE A 277 -13.42 8.02 -18.59
C ILE A 277 -14.51 7.07 -18.09
N LEU A 278 -14.55 6.76 -16.81
CA LEU A 278 -15.57 5.89 -16.22
C LEU A 278 -16.97 6.49 -16.35
N LEU A 279 -17.15 7.77 -16.03
CA LEU A 279 -18.41 8.49 -16.19
C LEU A 279 -18.84 8.49 -17.66
N ALA A 280 -17.93 8.76 -18.58
CA ALA A 280 -18.19 8.76 -20.02
C ALA A 280 -18.60 7.37 -20.53
N ALA A 281 -17.99 6.33 -20.00
CA ALA A 281 -18.33 4.94 -20.30
C ALA A 281 -19.57 4.43 -19.54
N ASP A 282 -20.19 5.24 -18.66
CA ASP A 282 -21.31 4.82 -17.79
C ASP A 282 -20.94 3.60 -16.95
N LEU A 283 -19.80 3.70 -16.28
CA LEU A 283 -19.27 2.69 -15.36
C LEU A 283 -19.16 3.27 -13.95
N PRO A 284 -19.31 2.44 -12.91
CA PRO A 284 -19.15 2.88 -11.52
C PRO A 284 -17.76 3.45 -11.26
N LEU A 285 -17.68 4.43 -10.35
CA LEU A 285 -16.45 5.05 -9.91
C LEU A 285 -15.80 4.27 -8.76
N PRO A 286 -14.46 4.37 -8.58
CA PRO A 286 -13.83 3.99 -7.32
C PRO A 286 -14.39 4.84 -6.17
N LYS A 287 -14.37 4.30 -4.95
CA LYS A 287 -14.85 5.03 -3.77
C LYS A 287 -13.80 6.03 -3.26
N GLN A 288 -12.52 5.74 -3.47
CA GLN A 288 -11.45 6.63 -3.00
C GLN A 288 -10.16 6.48 -3.81
N ILE A 289 -9.47 7.61 -3.95
CA ILE A 289 -8.10 7.71 -4.45
C ILE A 289 -7.24 8.23 -3.31
N ALA A 290 -6.42 7.36 -2.74
CA ALA A 290 -5.54 7.64 -1.62
C ALA A 290 -4.12 7.94 -2.14
N VAL A 291 -3.61 9.14 -1.85
CA VAL A 291 -2.40 9.69 -2.48
C VAL A 291 -1.28 9.84 -1.47
N HIS A 292 -0.19 9.13 -1.68
CA HIS A 292 1.01 9.25 -0.84
C HIS A 292 2.08 10.15 -1.45
N GLY A 293 3.03 10.60 -0.62
CA GLY A 293 4.20 11.38 -1.04
C GLY A 293 5.31 10.52 -1.64
N TRP A 294 6.42 11.15 -1.98
CA TRP A 294 7.62 10.48 -2.47
C TRP A 294 8.54 10.04 -1.33
N TRP A 295 9.51 9.20 -1.67
CA TRP A 295 10.68 8.96 -0.85
C TRP A 295 11.85 9.79 -1.35
N LEU A 296 12.54 10.43 -0.41
CA LEU A 296 13.81 11.11 -0.60
C LEU A 296 14.93 10.24 -0.03
N SER A 297 16.15 10.41 -0.49
CA SER A 297 17.36 9.80 0.07
C SER A 297 18.23 10.88 0.67
N GLU A 298 18.41 10.86 1.98
CA GLU A 298 19.19 11.89 2.73
C GLU A 298 18.78 13.34 2.35
N GLY A 299 17.48 13.57 2.15
CA GLY A 299 16.90 14.87 1.79
C GLY A 299 16.86 15.19 0.30
N GLU A 300 17.46 14.36 -0.56
CA GLU A 300 17.51 14.56 -1.99
C GLU A 300 16.49 13.66 -2.73
N LYS A 301 16.00 14.13 -3.88
CA LYS A 301 15.12 13.33 -4.74
C LYS A 301 15.88 12.10 -5.24
N ILE A 302 15.26 10.92 -5.09
CA ILE A 302 15.81 9.67 -5.62
C ILE A 302 15.82 9.73 -7.16
N SER A 303 17.00 9.59 -7.77
CA SER A 303 17.15 9.48 -9.21
C SER A 303 18.37 8.65 -9.59
N LYS A 304 18.30 8.01 -10.77
CA LYS A 304 19.42 7.22 -11.31
C LYS A 304 20.64 8.07 -11.65
N SER A 305 20.40 9.29 -12.14
CA SER A 305 21.47 10.23 -12.49
C SER A 305 22.30 10.66 -11.26
N LEU A 306 21.69 10.65 -10.07
CA LEU A 306 22.38 10.93 -8.81
C LEU A 306 22.97 9.67 -8.16
N GLY A 307 22.68 8.47 -8.68
CA GLY A 307 23.17 7.21 -8.12
C GLY A 307 22.63 6.88 -6.72
N ASN A 308 21.58 7.56 -6.27
CA ASN A 308 21.01 7.41 -4.93
C ASN A 308 19.73 6.55 -4.89
N VAL A 309 19.56 5.68 -5.90
CA VAL A 309 18.43 4.74 -5.95
C VAL A 309 18.56 3.72 -4.82
N ILE A 310 17.49 3.57 -4.05
CA ILE A 310 17.45 2.66 -2.90
C ILE A 310 16.84 1.33 -3.36
N ASP A 311 17.62 0.26 -3.23
CA ASP A 311 17.20 -1.11 -3.52
C ASP A 311 16.48 -1.72 -2.30
N PRO A 312 15.15 -1.95 -2.37
CA PRO A 312 14.40 -2.51 -1.25
C PRO A 312 14.72 -4.00 -0.99
N ILE A 313 15.12 -4.75 -2.01
CA ILE A 313 15.46 -6.18 -1.87
C ILE A 313 16.77 -6.30 -1.11
N GLY A 314 17.78 -5.52 -1.47
CA GLY A 314 19.06 -5.47 -0.74
C GLY A 314 18.89 -5.05 0.72
N LEU A 315 18.06 -4.03 0.98
CA LEU A 315 17.76 -3.61 2.37
C LEU A 315 17.02 -4.71 3.16
N ALA A 316 16.06 -5.40 2.54
CA ALA A 316 15.35 -6.50 3.19
C ALA A 316 16.26 -7.68 3.52
N GLN A 317 17.28 -7.95 2.68
CA GLN A 317 18.29 -8.97 2.94
C GLN A 317 19.26 -8.56 4.06
N GLU A 318 19.65 -7.28 4.13
CA GLU A 318 20.59 -6.77 5.13
C GLU A 318 19.95 -6.63 6.52
N PHE A 319 18.74 -6.07 6.60
CA PHE A 319 18.11 -5.71 7.88
C PHE A 319 16.95 -6.61 8.28
N GLY A 320 16.41 -7.39 7.36
CA GLY A 320 15.19 -8.14 7.52
C GLY A 320 13.97 -7.46 6.91
N VAL A 321 13.05 -8.28 6.40
CA VAL A 321 11.83 -7.81 5.71
C VAL A 321 10.93 -7.02 6.66
N ASP A 322 10.67 -7.55 7.85
CA ASP A 322 9.78 -6.92 8.83
C ASP A 322 10.36 -5.59 9.34
N GLN A 323 11.67 -5.51 9.51
CA GLN A 323 12.37 -4.28 9.91
C GLN A 323 12.24 -3.19 8.85
N LEU A 324 12.37 -3.54 7.57
CA LEU A 324 12.19 -2.60 6.47
C LEU A 324 10.72 -2.14 6.36
N ARG A 325 9.76 -3.07 6.44
CA ARG A 325 8.32 -2.77 6.45
C ARG A 325 7.97 -1.80 7.59
N TYR A 326 8.45 -2.11 8.79
CA TYR A 326 8.27 -1.27 9.97
C TYR A 326 8.80 0.14 9.75
N PHE A 327 10.05 0.26 9.29
CA PHE A 327 10.70 1.55 9.06
C PHE A 327 9.93 2.41 8.07
N LEU A 328 9.55 1.86 6.91
CA LEU A 328 8.83 2.59 5.88
C LEU A 328 7.47 3.12 6.36
N LEU A 329 6.75 2.36 7.15
CA LEU A 329 5.45 2.77 7.71
C LEU A 329 5.59 3.76 8.88
N ARG A 330 6.72 3.69 9.59
CA ARG A 330 6.98 4.50 10.78
C ARG A 330 7.54 5.88 10.46
N GLU A 331 8.39 5.97 9.45
CA GLU A 331 9.13 7.18 9.12
C GLU A 331 8.29 8.19 8.34
N ALA A 332 7.44 7.75 7.41
CA ALA A 332 6.64 8.63 6.58
C ALA A 332 5.22 8.78 7.10
N SER A 333 4.72 10.01 7.22
CA SER A 333 3.29 10.29 7.38
C SER A 333 2.61 10.21 6.01
N PHE A 334 1.44 9.55 5.94
CA PHE A 334 0.72 9.40 4.68
C PHE A 334 0.42 10.77 4.03
N GLY A 335 0.64 10.89 2.73
CA GLY A 335 0.47 12.14 1.98
C GLY A 335 1.69 13.07 1.99
N GLN A 336 2.63 12.88 2.92
CA GLN A 336 3.88 13.63 3.00
C GLN A 336 5.04 12.83 2.38
N ASP A 337 6.12 13.53 2.00
CA ASP A 337 7.33 12.88 1.52
C ASP A 337 8.08 12.23 2.69
N GLY A 338 8.55 10.99 2.49
CA GLY A 338 9.40 10.29 3.45
C GLY A 338 10.88 10.53 3.13
N ASN A 339 11.73 10.49 4.14
CA ASN A 339 13.18 10.63 3.97
C ASN A 339 13.89 9.37 4.46
N PHE A 340 14.51 8.64 3.54
CA PHE A 340 15.26 7.44 3.88
C PHE A 340 16.63 7.82 4.45
N SER A 341 16.91 7.29 5.63
CA SER A 341 18.23 7.33 6.24
C SER A 341 18.53 5.97 6.89
N LYS A 342 19.63 5.35 6.48
CA LYS A 342 20.08 4.07 7.05
C LYS A 342 20.36 4.19 8.56
N LYS A 343 20.88 5.32 9.01
CA LYS A 343 21.11 5.63 10.42
C LYS A 343 19.80 5.63 11.21
N ASN A 344 18.79 6.33 10.70
CA ASN A 344 17.46 6.38 11.33
C ASN A 344 16.81 4.99 11.38
N MET A 345 16.96 4.20 10.31
CA MET A 345 16.43 2.84 10.24
C MET A 345 17.03 1.95 11.33
N ILE A 346 18.36 1.95 11.48
CA ILE A 346 19.06 1.20 12.53
C ILE A 346 18.62 1.67 13.93
N SER A 347 18.54 2.98 14.14
CA SER A 347 18.09 3.55 15.41
C SER A 347 16.70 3.07 15.80
N ARG A 348 15.73 3.09 14.87
CA ARG A 348 14.36 2.61 15.12
C ARG A 348 14.30 1.10 15.37
N ILE A 349 15.02 0.30 14.58
CA ILE A 349 15.09 -1.15 14.79
C ILE A 349 15.59 -1.44 16.21
N ASN A 350 16.65 -0.79 16.63
CA ASN A 350 17.25 -1.04 17.93
C ASN A 350 16.39 -0.53 19.08
N SER A 351 15.88 0.71 19.00
CA SER A 351 15.14 1.32 20.11
C SER A 351 13.70 0.83 20.22
N GLU A 352 12.98 0.78 19.09
CA GLU A 352 11.54 0.53 19.09
C GLU A 352 11.21 -0.97 18.97
N LEU A 353 11.93 -1.73 18.12
CA LEU A 353 11.68 -3.17 17.94
C LEU A 353 12.49 -4.00 18.95
N ALA A 354 13.82 -3.95 18.93
CA ALA A 354 14.63 -4.85 19.75
C ALA A 354 14.55 -4.53 21.24
N ASN A 355 14.83 -3.27 21.64
CA ASN A 355 14.93 -2.88 23.06
C ASN A 355 13.57 -2.60 23.71
N ASN A 356 12.49 -2.41 22.96
CA ASN A 356 11.15 -2.21 23.51
C ASN A 356 10.31 -3.50 23.35
N ILE A 357 9.76 -3.77 22.15
CA ILE A 357 8.84 -4.89 21.93
C ILE A 357 9.55 -6.24 22.13
N GLY A 358 10.72 -6.44 21.52
CA GLY A 358 11.49 -7.67 21.62
C GLY A 358 11.91 -7.98 23.07
N ASN A 359 12.38 -6.96 23.80
CA ASN A 359 12.74 -7.10 25.20
C ASN A 359 11.56 -7.45 26.10
N LEU A 360 10.37 -6.83 25.87
CA LEU A 360 9.14 -7.15 26.61
C LEU A 360 8.79 -8.64 26.46
N VAL A 361 8.76 -9.15 25.23
CA VAL A 361 8.46 -10.56 24.94
C VAL A 361 9.45 -11.48 25.60
N GLN A 362 10.76 -11.21 25.39
CA GLN A 362 11.84 -12.06 25.90
C GLN A 362 11.88 -12.09 27.44
N ARG A 363 11.77 -10.93 28.10
CA ARG A 363 11.79 -10.83 29.57
C ARG A 363 10.59 -11.54 30.19
N THR A 364 9.39 -11.31 29.65
CA THR A 364 8.15 -11.87 30.21
C THR A 364 8.15 -13.38 30.13
N ILE A 365 8.42 -13.97 28.94
CA ILE A 365 8.39 -15.41 28.75
C ILE A 365 9.56 -16.09 29.51
N SER A 366 10.77 -15.46 29.54
CA SER A 366 11.89 -15.98 30.34
C SER A 366 11.56 -16.02 31.84
N PHE A 367 10.88 -14.97 32.34
CA PHE A 367 10.47 -14.90 33.73
C PHE A 367 9.38 -15.94 34.05
N LEU A 368 8.41 -16.14 33.14
CA LEU A 368 7.43 -17.23 33.23
C LEU A 368 8.10 -18.60 33.35
N HIS A 369 9.11 -18.89 32.50
CA HIS A 369 9.84 -20.13 32.58
C HIS A 369 10.59 -20.32 33.91
N LYS A 370 11.20 -19.25 34.42
CA LYS A 370 11.94 -19.29 35.67
C LYS A 370 11.07 -19.48 36.89
N GLN A 371 9.89 -18.86 36.93
CA GLN A 371 9.04 -18.82 38.14
C GLN A 371 7.85 -19.78 38.09
N CYS A 372 7.36 -20.09 36.90
CA CYS A 372 6.16 -20.91 36.66
C CYS A 372 6.42 -22.12 35.75
N SER A 373 7.69 -22.50 35.54
CA SER A 373 8.07 -23.65 34.69
C SER A 373 7.51 -23.58 33.27
N GLY A 374 7.31 -22.36 32.75
CA GLY A 374 6.70 -22.09 31.44
C GLY A 374 5.18 -22.21 31.39
N ILE A 375 4.52 -22.50 32.51
CA ILE A 375 3.05 -22.68 32.58
C ILE A 375 2.40 -21.31 32.82
N VAL A 376 1.44 -20.96 31.94
CA VAL A 376 0.60 -19.76 32.14
C VAL A 376 -0.18 -19.90 33.45
N PRO A 377 0.01 -18.98 34.42
CA PRO A 377 -0.58 -19.14 35.75
C PRO A 377 -2.11 -19.07 35.70
N THR A 378 -2.75 -19.89 36.52
CA THR A 378 -4.18 -19.76 36.81
C THR A 378 -4.38 -18.54 37.70
N VAL A 379 -5.24 -17.62 37.28
CA VAL A 379 -5.53 -16.38 38.01
C VAL A 379 -7.04 -16.26 38.26
N ASP A 380 -7.39 -15.70 39.40
CA ASP A 380 -8.78 -15.27 39.65
C ASP A 380 -9.05 -14.00 38.82
N GLN A 381 -9.88 -14.12 37.78
CA GLN A 381 -10.23 -13.00 36.92
C GLN A 381 -10.95 -11.86 37.65
N SER A 382 -11.56 -12.12 38.81
CA SER A 382 -12.19 -11.08 39.63
C SER A 382 -11.19 -10.09 40.21
N LEU A 383 -9.91 -10.47 40.32
CA LEU A 383 -8.79 -9.66 40.77
C LEU A 383 -8.17 -8.79 39.70
N LEU A 384 -8.51 -9.00 38.42
CA LEU A 384 -8.03 -8.18 37.29
C LEU A 384 -8.76 -6.82 37.25
N LYS A 385 -8.58 -6.01 38.28
CA LYS A 385 -9.21 -4.69 38.47
C LYS A 385 -8.18 -3.63 38.87
N GLY A 386 -8.52 -2.37 38.68
CA GLY A 386 -7.66 -1.26 39.06
C GLY A 386 -6.31 -1.32 38.34
N GLU A 387 -5.22 -1.30 39.10
CA GLU A 387 -3.84 -1.41 38.55
C GLU A 387 -3.57 -2.75 37.85
N GLU A 388 -4.29 -3.81 38.22
CA GLU A 388 -4.15 -5.14 37.61
C GLU A 388 -5.14 -5.38 36.46
N SER A 389 -5.91 -4.36 36.04
CA SER A 389 -6.82 -4.49 34.89
C SER A 389 -6.08 -4.82 33.59
N LEU A 390 -6.72 -5.63 32.75
CA LEU A 390 -6.21 -5.97 31.42
C LEU A 390 -6.21 -4.74 30.48
N PRO A 391 -5.43 -4.77 29.37
CA PRO A 391 -5.50 -3.72 28.36
C PRO A 391 -6.93 -3.50 27.88
N ASN A 392 -7.33 -2.24 27.70
CA ASN A 392 -8.65 -1.92 27.14
C ASN A 392 -8.65 -2.17 25.62
N CYS A 393 -8.81 -3.44 25.25
CA CYS A 393 -8.73 -3.89 23.85
C CYS A 393 -9.71 -3.15 22.93
N LYS A 394 -10.92 -2.81 23.44
CA LYS A 394 -11.91 -2.07 22.63
C LYS A 394 -11.42 -0.67 22.29
N ALA A 395 -10.93 0.08 23.28
CA ALA A 395 -10.40 1.42 23.05
C ALA A 395 -9.15 1.40 22.15
N ILE A 396 -8.29 0.38 22.30
CA ILE A 396 -7.11 0.19 21.47
C ILE A 396 -7.53 -0.08 20.02
N LEU A 397 -8.47 -1.00 19.80
CA LEU A 397 -8.97 -1.33 18.47
C LEU A 397 -9.65 -0.14 17.80
N ASP A 398 -10.51 0.58 18.51
CA ASP A 398 -11.20 1.75 17.97
C ASP A 398 -10.20 2.83 17.51
N LYS A 399 -9.14 3.10 18.30
CA LYS A 399 -8.06 4.01 17.90
C LYS A 399 -7.29 3.49 16.69
N ALA A 400 -6.93 2.21 16.66
CA ALA A 400 -6.21 1.63 15.53
C ALA A 400 -7.02 1.71 14.22
N MET A 401 -8.32 1.45 14.29
CA MET A 401 -9.22 1.53 13.13
C MET A 401 -9.49 2.97 12.69
N ASP A 402 -9.56 3.94 13.61
CA ASP A 402 -9.64 5.36 13.28
C ASP A 402 -8.38 5.82 12.52
N HIS A 403 -7.19 5.51 13.02
CA HIS A 403 -5.94 5.79 12.32
C HIS A 403 -5.84 5.08 10.95
N LEU A 404 -6.29 3.82 10.87
CA LEU A 404 -6.30 3.06 9.61
C LEU A 404 -7.19 3.73 8.56
N SER A 405 -8.35 4.25 8.97
CA SER A 405 -9.29 4.96 8.08
C SER A 405 -8.70 6.24 7.46
N LYS A 406 -7.66 6.79 8.10
CA LYS A 406 -6.91 7.98 7.68
C LYS A 406 -5.52 7.64 7.11
N TYR A 407 -5.21 6.36 6.92
CA TYR A 407 -3.89 5.87 6.49
C TYR A 407 -2.73 6.33 7.39
N GLU A 408 -2.98 6.60 8.66
CA GLU A 408 -2.00 7.07 9.65
C GLU A 408 -1.23 5.88 10.26
N PHE A 409 -0.51 5.13 9.41
CA PHE A 409 0.21 3.92 9.83
C PHE A 409 1.26 4.19 10.91
N ASN A 410 1.93 5.34 10.83
CA ASN A 410 2.88 5.78 11.85
C ASN A 410 2.22 5.97 13.23
N GLN A 411 0.94 6.38 13.29
CA GLN A 411 0.18 6.51 14.53
C GLN A 411 -0.26 5.16 15.07
N ILE A 412 -0.63 4.21 14.20
CA ILE A 412 -0.90 2.81 14.61
C ILE A 412 0.35 2.22 15.25
N ILE A 413 1.52 2.42 14.65
CA ILE A 413 2.80 1.96 15.20
C ILE A 413 3.09 2.63 16.53
N LEU A 414 2.88 3.94 16.67
CA LEU A 414 3.05 4.66 17.93
C LEU A 414 2.10 4.14 19.02
N LEU A 415 0.86 3.82 18.69
CA LEU A 415 -0.09 3.19 19.60
C LEU A 415 0.48 1.85 20.13
N ILE A 416 1.02 1.01 19.25
CA ILE A 416 1.63 -0.28 19.64
C ILE A 416 2.88 -0.08 20.51
N ILE A 417 3.74 0.88 20.17
CA ILE A 417 4.94 1.23 20.96
C ILE A 417 4.53 1.69 22.37
N ASN A 418 3.51 2.53 22.47
CA ASN A 418 3.01 3.03 23.76
C ASN A 418 2.48 1.88 24.62
N ILE A 419 1.70 0.96 24.05
CA ILE A 419 1.25 -0.25 24.76
C ILE A 419 2.44 -1.07 25.27
N SER A 420 3.47 -1.26 24.46
CA SER A 420 4.68 -1.97 24.86
C SER A 420 5.46 -1.23 25.95
N SER A 421 5.55 0.09 25.86
CA SER A 421 6.22 0.93 26.86
C SER A 421 5.49 0.93 28.20
N GLU A 422 4.16 0.98 28.19
CA GLU A 422 3.32 0.81 29.39
C GLU A 422 3.55 -0.56 30.06
N ALA A 423 3.61 -1.63 29.25
CA ALA A 423 3.88 -2.98 29.77
C ALA A 423 5.30 -3.09 30.37
N ASN A 424 6.32 -2.50 29.75
CA ASN A 424 7.67 -2.47 30.29
C ASN A 424 7.73 -1.67 31.61
N ALA A 425 7.10 -0.49 31.68
CA ALA A 425 7.01 0.29 32.90
C ALA A 425 6.25 -0.46 34.02
N TYR A 426 5.20 -1.21 33.64
CA TYR A 426 4.45 -2.04 34.59
C TYR A 426 5.30 -3.19 35.16
N ILE A 427 6.17 -3.83 34.36
CA ILE A 427 7.14 -4.81 34.86
C ILE A 427 8.02 -4.19 35.94
N ASP A 428 8.60 -3.02 35.68
CA ASP A 428 9.53 -2.37 36.60
C ASP A 428 8.84 -1.88 37.89
N LYS A 429 7.62 -1.34 37.77
CA LYS A 429 6.80 -0.92 38.92
C LYS A 429 6.35 -2.09 39.80
N SER A 430 5.90 -3.19 39.14
CA SER A 430 5.36 -4.36 39.86
C SER A 430 6.45 -5.24 40.47
N ALA A 431 7.68 -5.13 39.97
CA ALA A 431 8.86 -5.89 40.41
C ALA A 431 8.54 -7.39 40.67
N PRO A 432 8.08 -8.16 39.66
CA PRO A 432 7.58 -9.53 39.85
C PRO A 432 8.63 -10.46 40.46
N TRP A 433 9.93 -10.16 40.33
CA TRP A 433 11.02 -10.88 41.00
C TRP A 433 11.02 -10.72 42.52
N MET A 434 10.46 -9.63 43.06
CA MET A 434 10.25 -9.46 44.50
C MET A 434 8.98 -10.21 44.90
N LEU A 435 7.89 -10.06 44.13
CA LEU A 435 6.62 -10.75 44.38
C LEU A 435 6.76 -12.28 44.37
N SER A 436 7.68 -12.83 43.62
CA SER A 436 7.96 -14.27 43.63
C SER A 436 8.32 -14.83 45.02
N LYS A 437 8.79 -13.97 45.92
CA LYS A 437 9.19 -14.31 47.31
C LYS A 437 8.16 -13.91 48.36
N THR A 438 7.32 -12.95 48.06
CA THR A 438 6.45 -12.29 49.05
C THR A 438 4.95 -12.47 48.79
N ASP A 439 4.54 -12.48 47.52
CA ASP A 439 3.14 -12.54 47.08
C ASP A 439 3.04 -13.23 45.71
N ARG A 440 2.95 -14.55 45.72
CA ARG A 440 2.91 -15.35 44.51
C ARG A 440 1.61 -15.17 43.71
N GLU A 441 0.51 -14.89 44.38
CA GLU A 441 -0.79 -14.66 43.75
C GLU A 441 -0.74 -13.39 42.88
N ARG A 442 -0.26 -12.29 43.44
CA ARG A 442 -0.05 -11.04 42.72
C ARG A 442 0.99 -11.18 41.60
N MET A 443 2.08 -11.93 41.86
CA MET A 443 3.05 -12.24 40.79
C MET A 443 2.36 -12.92 39.59
N ASN A 444 1.48 -13.90 39.83
CA ASN A 444 0.74 -14.59 38.79
C ASN A 444 -0.16 -13.64 37.99
N LEU A 445 -0.86 -12.72 38.65
CA LEU A 445 -1.67 -11.67 38.02
C LEU A 445 -0.80 -10.77 37.13
N VAL A 446 0.36 -10.34 37.61
CA VAL A 446 1.29 -9.51 36.86
C VAL A 446 1.77 -10.23 35.60
N ILE A 447 2.19 -11.50 35.71
CA ILE A 447 2.64 -12.30 34.56
C ILE A 447 1.51 -12.44 33.54
N TYR A 448 0.31 -12.82 33.98
CA TYR A 448 -0.84 -13.01 33.11
C TYR A 448 -1.19 -11.72 32.34
N LYS A 449 -1.25 -10.59 33.02
CA LYS A 449 -1.47 -9.28 32.41
C LYS A 449 -0.41 -8.95 31.36
N LEU A 450 0.87 -9.21 31.62
CA LEU A 450 1.94 -8.96 30.66
C LEU A 450 1.81 -9.84 29.41
N LEU A 451 1.42 -11.11 29.58
CA LEU A 451 1.15 -12.00 28.45
C LEU A 451 -0.02 -11.47 27.59
N GLU A 452 -1.05 -10.88 28.22
CA GLU A 452 -2.15 -10.25 27.49
C GLU A 452 -1.71 -8.98 26.73
N TYR A 453 -0.82 -8.16 27.31
CA TYR A 453 -0.22 -7.04 26.57
C TYR A 453 0.52 -7.54 25.32
N ILE A 454 1.32 -8.61 25.45
CA ILE A 454 2.08 -9.18 24.34
C ILE A 454 1.13 -9.77 23.28
N ARG A 455 0.02 -10.41 23.67
CA ARG A 455 -1.00 -10.94 22.76
C ARG A 455 -1.63 -9.79 21.94
N VAL A 456 -2.04 -8.71 22.58
CA VAL A 456 -2.63 -7.53 21.92
C VAL A 456 -1.63 -6.92 20.93
N ILE A 457 -0.39 -6.73 21.34
CA ILE A 457 0.70 -6.23 20.50
C ILE A 457 0.91 -7.16 19.29
N GLY A 458 0.98 -8.48 19.52
CA GLY A 458 1.17 -9.47 18.45
C GLY A 458 0.06 -9.44 17.40
N ILE A 459 -1.21 -9.33 17.84
CA ILE A 459 -2.36 -9.26 16.91
C ILE A 459 -2.29 -7.98 16.06
N LEU A 460 -2.01 -6.82 16.67
CA LEU A 460 -1.94 -5.54 15.96
C LEU A 460 -0.72 -5.43 15.03
N LEU A 461 0.36 -6.14 15.32
CA LEU A 461 1.57 -6.14 14.50
C LEU A 461 1.47 -6.99 13.22
N GLN A 462 0.51 -7.92 13.11
CA GLN A 462 0.41 -8.84 11.98
C GLN A 462 0.40 -8.14 10.60
N PRO A 463 -0.31 -7.01 10.38
CA PRO A 463 -0.27 -6.33 9.09
C PRO A 463 1.07 -5.63 8.82
N ILE A 464 1.78 -5.20 9.87
CA ILE A 464 2.98 -4.36 9.79
C ILE A 464 4.23 -5.23 9.63
N VAL A 465 4.44 -6.17 10.55
CA VAL A 465 5.60 -7.08 10.64
C VAL A 465 5.14 -8.54 10.75
N PRO A 466 4.60 -9.11 9.66
CA PRO A 466 3.83 -10.35 9.70
C PRO A 466 4.59 -11.56 10.27
N LYS A 467 5.87 -11.74 9.91
CA LYS A 467 6.67 -12.87 10.41
C LYS A 467 6.98 -12.74 11.90
N SER A 468 7.37 -11.54 12.33
CA SER A 468 7.68 -11.28 13.73
C SER A 468 6.43 -11.37 14.61
N ALA A 469 5.29 -10.89 14.11
CA ALA A 469 4.01 -11.01 14.79
C ALA A 469 3.56 -12.49 14.92
N GLU A 470 3.73 -13.29 13.87
CA GLU A 470 3.49 -14.73 13.90
C GLU A 470 4.36 -15.42 14.97
N MET A 471 5.67 -15.09 15.01
CA MET A 471 6.58 -15.61 16.04
C MET A 471 6.16 -15.25 17.47
N ILE A 472 5.67 -14.01 17.69
CA ILE A 472 5.15 -13.59 19.00
C ILE A 472 3.92 -14.43 19.38
N LEU A 473 2.96 -14.56 18.48
CA LEU A 473 1.70 -15.26 18.73
C LEU A 473 1.91 -16.77 18.87
N ASP A 474 2.87 -17.36 18.13
CA ASP A 474 3.26 -18.76 18.27
C ASP A 474 3.94 -19.04 19.61
N GLN A 475 4.81 -18.14 20.09
CA GLN A 475 5.42 -18.25 21.42
C GLN A 475 4.39 -18.16 22.55
N LEU A 476 3.28 -17.45 22.34
CA LEU A 476 2.14 -17.41 23.26
C LEU A 476 1.15 -18.55 23.04
N GLN A 477 1.37 -19.43 22.06
CA GLN A 477 0.45 -20.49 21.65
C GLN A 477 -0.98 -20.00 21.36
N ILE A 478 -1.12 -18.78 20.81
CA ILE A 478 -2.42 -18.27 20.39
C ILE A 478 -2.86 -19.05 19.13
N PRO A 479 -4.03 -19.73 19.15
CA PRO A 479 -4.55 -20.43 17.99
C PRO A 479 -4.77 -19.48 16.79
N LYS A 480 -4.60 -19.98 15.56
CA LYS A 480 -4.71 -19.13 14.35
C LYS A 480 -6.09 -18.49 14.21
N GLU A 481 -7.14 -19.20 14.59
CA GLU A 481 -8.53 -18.72 14.60
C GLU A 481 -8.82 -17.65 15.66
N GLN A 482 -7.89 -17.39 16.58
CA GLN A 482 -7.98 -16.35 17.62
C GLN A 482 -7.02 -15.18 17.38
N ARG A 483 -6.51 -15.03 16.15
CA ARG A 483 -5.56 -13.96 15.79
C ARG A 483 -6.19 -12.83 14.98
N ASP A 484 -7.51 -12.80 14.84
CA ASP A 484 -8.26 -11.75 14.17
C ASP A 484 -8.57 -10.56 15.10
N LEU A 485 -9.06 -9.45 14.54
CA LEU A 485 -9.40 -8.26 15.32
C LEU A 485 -10.61 -8.48 16.25
N LYS A 486 -11.49 -9.42 15.95
CA LYS A 486 -12.61 -9.79 16.81
C LYS A 486 -12.09 -10.50 18.06
N SER A 487 -11.17 -11.42 17.88
CA SER A 487 -10.53 -12.16 18.98
C SER A 487 -9.65 -11.28 19.87
N LEU A 488 -9.13 -10.15 19.34
CA LEU A 488 -8.39 -9.18 20.16
C LEU A 488 -9.19 -8.73 21.38
N CYS A 489 -10.50 -8.53 21.23
CA CYS A 489 -11.38 -8.07 22.32
C CYS A 489 -12.10 -9.21 23.06
N ASN A 490 -12.30 -10.35 22.42
CA ASN A 490 -13.20 -11.41 22.91
C ASN A 490 -12.48 -12.70 23.35
N ALA A 491 -11.17 -12.79 23.13
CA ALA A 491 -10.35 -13.93 23.55
C ALA A 491 -9.23 -13.46 24.48
N CYS A 492 -8.77 -14.37 25.32
CA CYS A 492 -7.60 -14.21 26.18
C CYS A 492 -6.68 -15.41 26.04
N ILE A 493 -5.44 -15.28 26.52
CA ILE A 493 -4.52 -16.42 26.57
C ILE A 493 -5.07 -17.51 27.48
N SER A 494 -4.94 -18.76 27.05
CA SER A 494 -5.44 -19.91 27.81
C SER A 494 -4.62 -20.13 29.09
N LEU A 495 -5.31 -20.32 30.21
CA LEU A 495 -4.68 -20.60 31.50
C LEU A 495 -4.16 -22.04 31.54
N GLY A 496 -3.07 -22.30 32.25
CA GLY A 496 -2.52 -23.63 32.48
C GLY A 496 -1.78 -24.26 31.28
N ILE A 497 -1.70 -23.59 30.15
CA ILE A 497 -0.89 -24.07 28.99
C ILE A 497 0.59 -23.84 29.24
N THR A 498 1.45 -24.67 28.64
CA THR A 498 2.91 -24.53 28.73
C THR A 498 3.43 -23.81 27.49
N LEU A 499 3.98 -22.62 27.63
CA LEU A 499 4.59 -21.88 26.55
C LEU A 499 5.98 -22.46 26.20
N PRO A 500 6.42 -22.38 24.93
CA PRO A 500 7.78 -22.74 24.54
C PRO A 500 8.81 -21.80 25.18
N LYS A 501 10.09 -22.23 25.23
CA LYS A 501 11.17 -21.34 25.63
C LYS A 501 11.22 -20.14 24.68
N PRO A 502 11.46 -18.91 25.19
CA PRO A 502 11.45 -17.73 24.37
C PRO A 502 12.60 -17.76 23.36
N THR A 503 12.29 -17.31 22.14
CA THR A 503 13.27 -17.05 21.09
C THR A 503 13.24 -15.56 20.74
N PRO A 504 14.39 -14.94 20.49
CA PRO A 504 14.43 -13.51 20.12
C PRO A 504 13.60 -13.26 18.85
N VAL A 505 12.69 -12.28 18.93
CA VAL A 505 11.84 -11.88 17.79
C VAL A 505 12.52 -10.82 16.94
N PHE A 506 13.14 -9.84 17.60
CA PHE A 506 13.87 -8.76 16.95
C PHE A 506 15.31 -8.77 17.43
N LEU A 507 16.25 -8.98 16.51
CA LEU A 507 17.68 -8.87 16.81
C LEU A 507 18.13 -7.42 16.71
N ARG A 508 19.04 -7.02 17.58
CA ARG A 508 19.72 -5.73 17.52
C ARG A 508 20.68 -5.69 16.33
N VAL A 509 20.69 -4.58 15.61
CA VAL A 509 21.65 -4.32 14.53
C VAL A 509 22.89 -3.68 15.14
N GLU A 510 24.05 -4.35 15.02
CA GLU A 510 25.33 -3.80 15.45
C GLU A 510 25.84 -2.75 14.45
N THR A 511 26.26 -1.60 14.94
CA THR A 511 26.91 -0.57 14.12
C THR A 511 28.42 -0.78 14.12
N LYS A 512 29.10 -0.41 13.02
CA LYS A 512 30.57 -0.52 12.94
C LYS A 512 31.33 0.32 14.00
N GLU A 513 30.65 1.26 14.64
CA GLU A 513 31.18 2.10 15.72
C GLU A 513 31.13 1.39 17.08
N GLU A 514 30.44 0.26 17.21
CA GLU A 514 30.35 -0.56 18.44
C GLU A 514 31.30 -1.77 18.38
N LYS A 515 32.10 -1.91 17.32
CA LYS A 515 33.22 -2.85 17.18
C LYS A 515 34.54 -2.13 17.31
#